data_b160e028b0565101863cfc6bf28aa3f9
#
_entry.id   b160e028b0565101863cfc6bf28aa3f9
#
_cell.length_a   1.000
_cell.length_b   1.000
_cell.length_c   1.000
_cell.angle_alpha   90.00
_cell.angle_beta   90.00
_cell.angle_gamma   90.00
#
_symmetry.space_group_name_H-M   'P 1'
#
loop_
_entity.id
_entity.type
_entity.pdbx_description
1 polymer ?
#
loop_
_entity_poly.entity_id
_entity_poly.type
_entity_poly.pdbx_seq_one_letter_code
_entity_poly.pdbx_strand_id
1 'polypeptide(L)'
;VAPDGRVMEMLSEHQCEGWLEGYLLTGRHGFFSCYEAFIHIIDSMFNQHAKWLDVANHIPWRRPIASLNYLLSSHVWRQDHNGFSHQDPGFINHVMSKKAEVIRVYLPPDANTLLSVTDHCLRSRNYVNVIVAGKQPSPQWLDMDAAIAHCTRGLGIWDWASSDDGGEPDVVMACAGDVPTMETLAAVELLRQHFPTLKIRVVNVVDLMTLQSQSQHPHGISDEEFDALFTRDKPIIFAYHGYPMLIHRLTYRRTNHHNLHVHGFKEEGTTTTPFDMVVLNELDRFHLARAVLDRVPGLAPGTATLEQIIESKLSDHKRHIRQHGEDMPEIRNWQWGATEIDLDYSRHT
;
A
#
# COMPACT_ATOMS: atom_id res chain seq x y z
N VAL A 1 -33.90 18.95 -13.17
CA VAL A 1 -33.56 18.89 -11.72
C VAL A 1 -34.81 18.52 -10.98
N ALA A 2 -34.83 17.38 -10.29
CA ALA A 2 -35.96 16.94 -9.50
C ALA A 2 -35.81 17.44 -8.04
N PRO A 3 -36.83 18.04 -7.42
CA PRO A 3 -36.77 18.53 -6.04
C PRO A 3 -36.49 17.41 -5.01
N ASP A 4 -36.86 16.17 -5.33
CA ASP A 4 -36.65 14.97 -4.54
C ASP A 4 -35.46 14.10 -5.04
N GLY A 5 -34.65 14.66 -5.92
CA GLY A 5 -33.46 14.01 -6.47
C GLY A 5 -32.44 13.62 -5.40
N ARG A 6 -31.77 12.48 -5.61
CA ARG A 6 -30.73 11.97 -4.70
C ARG A 6 -29.32 12.27 -5.19
N VAL A 7 -29.17 12.83 -6.37
CA VAL A 7 -27.92 13.27 -6.95
C VAL A 7 -27.88 14.80 -6.92
N MET A 8 -26.82 15.33 -6.32
CA MET A 8 -26.55 16.77 -6.26
C MET A 8 -25.27 17.06 -7.04
N GLU A 9 -25.33 18.02 -7.96
CA GLU A 9 -24.15 18.49 -8.68
C GLU A 9 -23.50 19.63 -7.90
N MET A 10 -22.21 19.46 -7.60
CA MET A 10 -21.42 20.44 -6.87
C MET A 10 -19.98 20.46 -7.38
N LEU A 11 -19.47 21.65 -7.71
CA LEU A 11 -18.12 21.88 -8.22
C LEU A 11 -17.17 22.42 -7.13
N SER A 12 -17.34 21.97 -5.89
CA SER A 12 -16.51 22.37 -4.76
C SER A 12 -16.31 21.19 -3.82
N GLU A 13 -15.07 20.74 -3.74
CA GLU A 13 -14.64 19.68 -2.83
C GLU A 13 -14.90 20.05 -1.37
N HIS A 14 -14.63 21.30 -1.00
CA HIS A 14 -14.91 21.82 0.35
C HIS A 14 -16.39 21.70 0.70
N GLN A 15 -17.29 22.02 -0.23
CA GLN A 15 -18.72 21.93 0.02
C GLN A 15 -19.21 20.49 0.06
N CYS A 16 -18.67 19.62 -0.79
CA CYS A 16 -18.96 18.19 -0.75
C CYS A 16 -18.55 17.58 0.59
N GLU A 17 -17.36 17.90 1.10
CA GLU A 17 -16.90 17.44 2.40
C GLU A 17 -17.74 18.01 3.54
N GLY A 18 -18.03 19.32 3.54
CA GLY A 18 -18.89 19.93 4.55
C GLY A 18 -20.29 19.32 4.61
N TRP A 19 -20.84 18.92 3.46
CA TRP A 19 -22.09 18.16 3.42
C TRP A 19 -21.95 16.77 4.00
N LEU A 20 -20.85 16.06 3.69
CA LEU A 20 -20.58 14.76 4.28
C LEU A 20 -20.43 14.86 5.80
N GLU A 21 -19.64 15.82 6.30
CA GLU A 21 -19.50 16.04 7.75
C GLU A 21 -20.87 16.28 8.42
N GLY A 22 -21.71 17.17 7.85
CA GLY A 22 -23.06 17.39 8.35
C GLY A 22 -23.92 16.12 8.31
N TYR A 23 -23.77 15.29 7.28
CA TYR A 23 -24.49 14.03 7.15
C TYR A 23 -24.08 13.00 8.21
N LEU A 24 -22.78 12.91 8.53
CA LEU A 24 -22.26 12.05 9.58
C LEU A 24 -22.80 12.41 10.96
N LEU A 25 -23.00 13.71 11.24
CA LEU A 25 -23.61 14.20 12.49
C LEU A 25 -25.06 13.75 12.67
N THR A 26 -25.76 13.38 11.60
CA THR A 26 -27.11 12.80 11.66
C THR A 26 -27.15 11.30 11.95
N GLY A 27 -25.98 10.67 12.14
CA GLY A 27 -25.84 9.24 12.38
C GLY A 27 -25.79 8.38 11.11
N ARG A 28 -25.69 9.01 9.95
CA ARG A 28 -25.54 8.36 8.65
C ARG A 28 -24.05 8.25 8.30
N HIS A 29 -23.69 7.42 7.32
CA HIS A 29 -22.32 7.19 6.88
C HIS A 29 -22.14 7.48 5.39
N GLY A 30 -20.88 7.71 5.00
CA GLY A 30 -20.52 7.96 3.62
C GLY A 30 -19.02 7.99 3.41
N PHE A 31 -18.65 8.24 2.16
CA PHE A 31 -17.27 8.41 1.73
C PHE A 31 -17.10 9.74 1.02
N PHE A 32 -15.93 10.34 1.21
CA PHE A 32 -15.38 11.34 0.31
C PHE A 32 -14.37 10.64 -0.61
N SER A 33 -14.75 10.44 -1.88
CA SER A 33 -13.87 9.82 -2.86
C SER A 33 -13.20 10.88 -3.72
N CYS A 34 -11.86 10.80 -3.83
CA CYS A 34 -11.05 11.74 -4.59
C CYS A 34 -9.82 11.06 -5.18
N TYR A 35 -9.19 11.71 -6.18
CA TYR A 35 -7.84 11.36 -6.59
C TYR A 35 -6.87 11.63 -5.44
N GLU A 36 -5.88 10.76 -5.27
CA GLU A 36 -4.90 10.88 -4.20
C GLU A 36 -4.17 12.23 -4.23
N ALA A 37 -3.73 12.68 -5.40
CA ALA A 37 -3.03 13.96 -5.54
C ALA A 37 -3.91 15.19 -5.26
N PHE A 38 -5.22 15.09 -5.45
CA PHE A 38 -6.12 16.25 -5.30
C PHE A 38 -6.83 16.32 -3.96
N ILE A 39 -6.73 15.30 -3.13
CA ILE A 39 -7.30 15.33 -1.78
C ILE A 39 -6.74 16.49 -0.93
N HIS A 40 -5.56 16.98 -1.25
CA HIS A 40 -4.95 18.16 -0.61
C HIS A 40 -5.81 19.44 -0.68
N ILE A 41 -6.75 19.52 -1.62
CA ILE A 41 -7.70 20.63 -1.68
C ILE A 41 -8.50 20.77 -0.37
N ILE A 42 -8.76 19.66 0.33
CA ILE A 42 -9.53 19.67 1.60
C ILE A 42 -8.66 19.49 2.86
N ASP A 43 -7.35 19.63 2.77
CA ASP A 43 -6.44 19.45 3.91
C ASP A 43 -6.85 20.26 5.14
N SER A 44 -7.29 21.51 4.95
CA SER A 44 -7.72 22.36 6.06
C SER A 44 -9.02 21.87 6.71
N MET A 45 -9.96 21.35 5.93
CA MET A 45 -11.23 20.80 6.44
C MET A 45 -10.94 19.51 7.21
N PHE A 46 -10.21 18.57 6.63
CA PHE A 46 -9.73 17.38 7.33
C PHE A 46 -9.06 17.73 8.67
N ASN A 47 -8.14 18.70 8.66
CA ASN A 47 -7.42 19.12 9.85
C ASN A 47 -8.36 19.66 10.94
N GLN A 48 -9.38 20.46 10.57
CA GLN A 48 -10.37 20.98 11.51
C GLN A 48 -11.28 19.86 12.05
N HIS A 49 -11.74 18.96 11.16
CA HIS A 49 -12.55 17.82 11.56
C HIS A 49 -11.82 16.90 12.55
N ALA A 50 -10.58 16.54 12.27
CA ALA A 50 -9.77 15.71 13.16
C ALA A 50 -9.56 16.34 14.54
N LYS A 51 -9.29 17.64 14.60
CA LYS A 51 -9.16 18.38 15.88
C LYS A 51 -10.47 18.50 16.63
N TRP A 52 -11.55 18.79 15.91
CA TRP A 52 -12.87 18.85 16.50
C TRP A 52 -13.27 17.47 17.07
N LEU A 53 -13.03 16.41 16.35
CA LEU A 53 -13.35 15.04 16.76
C LEU A 53 -12.55 14.63 18.01
N ASP A 54 -11.27 14.97 18.07
CA ASP A 54 -10.42 14.75 19.24
C ASP A 54 -11.01 15.41 20.49
N VAL A 55 -11.36 16.71 20.41
CA VAL A 55 -12.00 17.41 21.53
C VAL A 55 -13.36 16.82 21.86
N ALA A 56 -14.17 16.52 20.84
CA ALA A 56 -15.52 15.99 21.01
C ALA A 56 -15.55 14.63 21.71
N ASN A 57 -14.54 13.78 21.49
CA ASN A 57 -14.43 12.48 22.12
C ASN A 57 -14.27 12.54 23.66
N HIS A 58 -13.80 13.65 24.18
CA HIS A 58 -13.64 13.87 25.62
C HIS A 58 -14.86 14.49 26.30
N ILE A 59 -15.96 14.73 25.56
CA ILE A 59 -17.19 15.30 26.10
C ILE A 59 -18.17 14.19 26.49
N PRO A 60 -18.42 13.91 27.79
CA PRO A 60 -19.11 12.69 28.24
C PRO A 60 -20.57 12.55 27.77
N TRP A 61 -21.23 13.65 27.45
CA TRP A 61 -22.63 13.65 27.03
C TRP A 61 -22.82 13.58 25.51
N ARG A 62 -21.73 13.67 24.72
CA ARG A 62 -21.80 13.52 23.27
C ARG A 62 -21.89 12.05 22.86
N ARG A 63 -22.78 11.79 21.91
CA ARG A 63 -22.87 10.45 21.30
C ARG A 63 -21.78 10.30 20.25
N PRO A 64 -21.23 9.07 20.10
CA PRO A 64 -20.34 8.77 18.99
C PRO A 64 -21.02 9.03 17.64
N ILE A 65 -20.29 9.62 16.70
CA ILE A 65 -20.74 9.86 15.33
C ILE A 65 -20.12 8.85 14.36
N ALA A 66 -20.72 8.68 13.19
CA ALA A 66 -20.11 7.89 12.13
C ALA A 66 -18.77 8.50 11.72
N SER A 67 -17.80 7.64 11.40
CA SER A 67 -16.46 8.08 11.00
C SER A 67 -16.48 8.81 9.66
N LEU A 68 -15.58 9.78 9.51
CA LEU A 68 -15.28 10.40 8.23
C LEU A 68 -14.35 9.46 7.42
N ASN A 69 -14.79 9.05 6.25
CA ASN A 69 -14.08 8.10 5.42
C ASN A 69 -13.62 8.74 4.11
N TYR A 70 -12.33 8.73 3.86
CA TYR A 70 -11.73 9.09 2.58
C TYR A 70 -11.42 7.83 1.79
N LEU A 71 -11.83 7.80 0.52
CA LEU A 71 -11.45 6.77 -0.45
C LEU A 71 -10.59 7.43 -1.53
N LEU A 72 -9.29 7.24 -1.45
CA LEU A 72 -8.33 7.74 -2.40
C LEU A 72 -8.21 6.73 -3.56
N SER A 73 -8.99 6.99 -4.60
CA SER A 73 -8.93 6.25 -5.86
C SER A 73 -7.95 6.94 -6.82
N SER A 74 -7.52 6.31 -7.89
CA SER A 74 -6.56 6.94 -8.80
C SER A 74 -5.29 7.44 -8.08
N HIS A 75 -4.66 6.52 -7.39
CA HIS A 75 -3.45 6.76 -6.60
C HIS A 75 -2.19 6.88 -7.49
N VAL A 76 -1.09 7.32 -6.89
CA VAL A 76 0.16 7.68 -7.57
C VAL A 76 0.63 6.68 -8.64
N TRP A 77 0.58 5.37 -8.37
CA TRP A 77 1.07 4.32 -9.26
C TRP A 77 0.15 4.00 -10.44
N ARG A 78 -1.03 4.62 -10.52
CA ARG A 78 -2.03 4.44 -11.58
C ARG A 78 -2.41 5.75 -12.25
N GLN A 79 -1.52 6.77 -12.14
CA GLN A 79 -1.62 8.07 -12.81
C GLN A 79 -0.48 8.31 -13.80
N ASP A 80 0.08 7.23 -14.33
CA ASP A 80 1.11 7.20 -15.35
C ASP A 80 0.75 8.01 -16.61
N HIS A 81 -0.51 7.97 -17.02
CA HIS A 81 -1.06 8.64 -18.21
C HIS A 81 -1.39 10.13 -18.01
N ASN A 82 -1.58 10.57 -16.77
CA ASN A 82 -1.95 11.96 -16.43
C ASN A 82 -0.75 12.87 -16.14
N GLY A 83 0.44 12.29 -15.97
CA GLY A 83 1.68 13.00 -15.69
C GLY A 83 1.85 13.42 -14.22
N PHE A 84 2.96 14.07 -13.96
CA PHE A 84 3.50 14.31 -12.63
C PHE A 84 2.56 15.10 -11.70
N SER A 85 1.77 16.03 -12.22
CA SER A 85 0.80 16.81 -11.42
C SER A 85 -0.30 15.98 -10.75
N HIS A 86 -0.49 14.72 -11.16
CA HIS A 86 -1.47 13.78 -10.61
C HIS A 86 -0.83 12.71 -9.71
N GLN A 87 0.45 12.84 -9.42
CA GLN A 87 1.26 11.84 -8.75
C GLN A 87 1.78 12.39 -7.41
N ASP A 88 0.94 12.36 -6.38
CA ASP A 88 1.28 12.84 -5.03
C ASP A 88 0.57 12.00 -3.94
N PRO A 89 1.31 11.16 -3.18
CA PRO A 89 0.77 10.39 -2.05
C PRO A 89 0.88 11.14 -0.71
N GLY A 90 1.15 12.43 -0.70
CA GLY A 90 1.52 13.22 0.49
C GLY A 90 0.43 13.37 1.54
N PHE A 91 -0.85 13.25 1.17
CA PHE A 91 -1.95 13.37 2.11
C PHE A 91 -1.87 12.38 3.27
N ILE A 92 -1.39 11.16 3.05
CA ILE A 92 -1.18 10.16 4.11
C ILE A 92 -0.23 10.71 5.18
N ASN A 93 0.86 11.38 4.79
CA ASN A 93 1.82 11.97 5.73
C ASN A 93 1.16 13.06 6.60
N HIS A 94 0.26 13.87 6.00
CA HIS A 94 -0.50 14.88 6.71
C HIS A 94 -1.47 14.23 7.71
N VAL A 95 -2.22 13.22 7.31
CA VAL A 95 -3.12 12.45 8.18
C VAL A 95 -2.37 11.87 9.38
N MET A 96 -1.23 11.25 9.13
CA MET A 96 -0.38 10.64 10.15
C MET A 96 0.22 11.61 11.18
N SER A 97 0.10 12.91 10.95
CA SER A 97 0.50 13.95 11.93
C SER A 97 -0.56 14.22 13.00
N LYS A 98 -1.75 13.65 12.89
CA LYS A 98 -2.85 13.83 13.85
C LYS A 98 -2.79 12.83 14.99
N LYS A 99 -3.66 12.99 15.99
CA LYS A 99 -3.70 12.08 17.13
C LYS A 99 -4.08 10.66 16.75
N ALA A 100 -3.38 9.72 17.36
CA ALA A 100 -3.55 8.30 17.15
C ALA A 100 -4.98 7.80 17.42
N GLU A 101 -5.69 8.41 18.37
CA GLU A 101 -7.05 8.01 18.74
C GLU A 101 -8.08 8.29 17.65
N VAL A 102 -7.79 9.21 16.72
CA VAL A 102 -8.78 9.63 15.71
C VAL A 102 -8.46 9.22 14.28
N ILE A 103 -7.25 8.78 13.97
CA ILE A 103 -6.84 8.48 12.59
C ILE A 103 -6.62 6.99 12.35
N ARG A 104 -6.93 6.56 11.11
CA ARG A 104 -6.65 5.22 10.59
C ARG A 104 -6.28 5.34 9.11
N VAL A 105 -5.28 4.58 8.66
CA VAL A 105 -4.86 4.54 7.26
C VAL A 105 -4.72 3.09 6.81
N TYR A 106 -5.46 2.74 5.76
CA TYR A 106 -5.54 1.39 5.21
C TYR A 106 -5.06 1.34 3.77
N LEU A 107 -4.24 0.35 3.46
CA LEU A 107 -3.66 0.09 2.15
C LEU A 107 -4.00 -1.34 1.69
N PRO A 108 -5.27 -1.63 1.35
CA PRO A 108 -5.69 -2.96 0.95
C PRO A 108 -4.99 -3.38 -0.35
N PRO A 109 -4.38 -4.60 -0.41
CA PRO A 109 -3.66 -5.07 -1.58
C PRO A 109 -4.56 -5.65 -2.69
N ASP A 110 -5.83 -5.95 -2.42
CA ASP A 110 -6.78 -6.55 -3.36
C ASP A 110 -8.23 -6.18 -3.06
N ALA A 111 -9.17 -6.65 -3.89
CA ALA A 111 -10.58 -6.30 -3.78
C ALA A 111 -11.25 -6.87 -2.52
N ASN A 112 -10.91 -8.09 -2.08
CA ASN A 112 -11.52 -8.68 -0.89
C ASN A 112 -11.07 -7.99 0.39
N THR A 113 -9.78 -7.61 0.47
CA THR A 113 -9.28 -6.79 1.58
C THR A 113 -9.87 -5.39 1.56
N LEU A 114 -10.06 -4.77 0.37
CA LEU A 114 -10.75 -3.50 0.23
C LEU A 114 -12.20 -3.56 0.73
N LEU A 115 -12.94 -4.61 0.39
CA LEU A 115 -14.31 -4.81 0.87
C LEU A 115 -14.36 -4.97 2.39
N SER A 116 -13.46 -5.78 2.96
CA SER A 116 -13.36 -5.98 4.41
C SER A 116 -13.05 -4.68 5.15
N VAL A 117 -12.05 -3.91 4.70
CA VAL A 117 -11.69 -2.61 5.27
C VAL A 117 -12.83 -1.61 5.13
N THR A 118 -13.48 -1.55 3.97
CA THR A 118 -14.60 -0.64 3.70
C THR A 118 -15.78 -0.89 4.64
N ASP A 119 -16.15 -2.15 4.84
CA ASP A 119 -17.20 -2.55 5.79
C ASP A 119 -16.84 -2.11 7.22
N HIS A 120 -15.59 -2.37 7.65
CA HIS A 120 -15.09 -1.91 8.94
C HIS A 120 -15.17 -0.38 9.09
N CYS A 121 -14.70 0.38 8.11
CA CYS A 121 -14.71 1.83 8.14
C CYS A 121 -16.13 2.41 8.21
N LEU A 122 -17.09 1.85 7.47
CA LEU A 122 -18.49 2.27 7.49
C LEU A 122 -19.18 1.99 8.84
N ARG A 123 -18.78 0.94 9.55
CA ARG A 123 -19.30 0.64 10.90
C ARG A 123 -18.58 1.43 11.99
N SER A 124 -17.38 1.91 11.74
CA SER A 124 -16.57 2.61 12.72
C SER A 124 -17.18 3.95 13.14
N ARG A 125 -16.82 4.40 14.33
CA ARG A 125 -17.29 5.67 14.90
C ARG A 125 -16.14 6.44 15.49
N ASN A 126 -16.25 7.77 15.41
CA ASN A 126 -15.28 8.72 15.97
C ASN A 126 -13.87 8.62 15.39
N TYR A 127 -13.75 8.16 14.13
CA TYR A 127 -12.47 8.12 13.42
C TYR A 127 -12.50 8.94 12.15
N VAL A 128 -11.31 9.25 11.66
CA VAL A 128 -11.06 9.61 10.28
C VAL A 128 -10.29 8.43 9.67
N ASN A 129 -10.91 7.78 8.71
CA ASN A 129 -10.34 6.65 7.98
C ASN A 129 -9.88 7.10 6.60
N VAL A 130 -8.69 6.72 6.21
CA VAL A 130 -8.17 6.89 4.85
C VAL A 130 -7.94 5.52 4.25
N ILE A 131 -8.56 5.26 3.10
CA ILE A 131 -8.43 4.02 2.33
C ILE A 131 -7.82 4.39 1.00
N VAL A 132 -6.68 3.80 0.65
CA VAL A 132 -6.05 3.95 -0.66
C VAL A 132 -6.29 2.70 -1.49
N ALA A 133 -6.94 2.85 -2.64
CA ALA A 133 -7.29 1.72 -3.50
C ALA A 133 -7.29 2.12 -4.97
N GLY A 134 -6.64 1.31 -5.81
CA GLY A 134 -6.70 1.46 -7.26
C GLY A 134 -8.10 1.15 -7.80
N LYS A 135 -8.52 1.86 -8.85
CA LYS A 135 -9.76 1.57 -9.60
C LYS A 135 -9.51 0.75 -10.88
N GLN A 136 -8.27 0.44 -11.16
CA GLN A 136 -7.88 -0.43 -12.26
C GLN A 136 -7.94 -1.90 -11.83
N PRO A 137 -8.21 -2.83 -12.74
CA PRO A 137 -8.11 -4.25 -12.46
C PRO A 137 -6.74 -4.62 -11.86
N SER A 138 -6.75 -5.40 -10.80
CA SER A 138 -5.54 -5.90 -10.12
C SER A 138 -5.72 -7.36 -9.72
N PRO A 139 -4.63 -8.11 -9.51
CA PRO A 139 -4.72 -9.47 -9.04
C PRO A 139 -5.46 -9.60 -7.71
N GLN A 140 -6.12 -10.73 -7.51
CA GLN A 140 -6.77 -11.11 -6.27
C GLN A 140 -5.89 -12.11 -5.51
N TRP A 141 -5.47 -11.76 -4.30
CA TRP A 141 -4.50 -12.54 -3.53
C TRP A 141 -5.14 -13.44 -2.47
N LEU A 142 -6.15 -12.93 -1.79
CA LEU A 142 -6.81 -13.61 -0.68
C LEU A 142 -8.29 -13.87 -1.00
N ASP A 143 -8.80 -15.03 -0.65
CA ASP A 143 -10.25 -15.24 -0.59
C ASP A 143 -10.87 -14.35 0.50
N MET A 144 -12.20 -14.32 0.58
CA MET A 144 -12.89 -13.39 1.50
C MET A 144 -12.62 -13.71 2.97
N ASP A 145 -12.54 -14.98 3.35
CA ASP A 145 -12.33 -15.40 4.73
C ASP A 145 -10.89 -15.06 5.18
N ALA A 146 -9.90 -15.34 4.34
CA ALA A 146 -8.51 -14.96 4.57
C ALA A 146 -8.34 -13.44 4.61
N ALA A 147 -9.03 -12.70 3.74
CA ALA A 147 -9.02 -11.24 3.72
C ALA A 147 -9.59 -10.64 5.02
N ILE A 148 -10.74 -11.15 5.51
CA ILE A 148 -11.31 -10.72 6.79
C ILE A 148 -10.35 -10.99 7.94
N ALA A 149 -9.76 -12.18 8.01
CA ALA A 149 -8.81 -12.54 9.05
C ALA A 149 -7.55 -11.65 9.00
N HIS A 150 -7.02 -11.39 7.81
CA HIS A 150 -5.85 -10.53 7.60
C HIS A 150 -6.14 -9.07 7.98
N CYS A 151 -7.25 -8.50 7.51
CA CYS A 151 -7.65 -7.13 7.84
C CYS A 151 -7.95 -6.95 9.33
N THR A 152 -8.49 -7.97 10.01
CA THR A 152 -8.73 -7.93 11.45
C THR A 152 -7.43 -7.82 12.25
N ARG A 153 -6.34 -8.44 11.77
CA ARG A 153 -5.01 -8.30 12.37
C ARG A 153 -4.28 -7.02 11.92
N GLY A 154 -4.64 -6.51 10.75
CA GLY A 154 -4.05 -5.32 10.13
C GLY A 154 -2.72 -5.56 9.40
N LEU A 155 -1.98 -6.60 9.74
CA LEU A 155 -0.79 -7.09 9.04
C LEU A 155 -0.59 -8.59 9.31
N GLY A 156 0.26 -9.23 8.52
CA GLY A 156 0.60 -10.64 8.76
C GLY A 156 1.53 -11.23 7.72
N ILE A 157 2.09 -12.39 8.08
CA ILE A 157 2.88 -13.21 7.17
C ILE A 157 1.93 -13.85 6.15
N TRP A 158 2.33 -13.82 4.89
CA TRP A 158 1.69 -14.58 3.82
C TRP A 158 2.48 -15.87 3.59
N ASP A 159 2.12 -16.92 4.33
CA ASP A 159 2.82 -18.21 4.31
C ASP A 159 2.88 -18.82 2.90
N TRP A 160 1.81 -18.66 2.11
CA TRP A 160 1.75 -19.14 0.73
C TRP A 160 2.77 -18.49 -0.22
N ALA A 161 3.22 -17.26 0.09
CA ALA A 161 4.24 -16.54 -0.67
C ALA A 161 5.63 -16.66 -0.04
N SER A 162 5.73 -17.08 1.23
CA SER A 162 6.97 -17.23 1.98
C SER A 162 7.69 -18.55 1.64
N SER A 163 8.98 -18.63 1.97
CA SER A 163 9.81 -19.85 1.82
C SER A 163 10.66 -20.14 3.06
N ASP A 164 10.32 -19.53 4.21
CA ASP A 164 11.00 -19.76 5.49
C ASP A 164 10.39 -20.93 6.31
N ASP A 165 9.31 -21.54 5.82
CA ASP A 165 8.61 -22.67 6.46
C ASP A 165 8.29 -22.41 7.94
N GLY A 166 7.99 -21.13 8.28
CA GLY A 166 7.74 -20.70 9.65
C GLY A 166 8.98 -20.65 10.55
N GLY A 167 10.17 -20.83 9.98
CA GLY A 167 11.45 -20.72 10.67
C GLY A 167 12.04 -19.30 10.60
N GLU A 168 13.34 -19.18 10.91
CA GLU A 168 14.07 -17.93 10.78
C GLU A 168 14.34 -17.63 9.31
N PRO A 169 13.89 -16.49 8.75
CA PRO A 169 14.17 -16.11 7.39
C PRO A 169 15.59 -15.54 7.22
N ASP A 170 16.11 -15.54 5.99
CA ASP A 170 17.31 -14.81 5.63
C ASP A 170 17.01 -13.34 5.31
N VAL A 171 15.79 -13.07 4.85
CA VAL A 171 15.29 -11.73 4.51
C VAL A 171 13.79 -11.65 4.71
N VAL A 172 13.31 -10.49 5.15
CA VAL A 172 11.89 -10.15 5.17
C VAL A 172 11.59 -9.24 3.97
N MET A 173 10.64 -9.62 3.14
CA MET A 173 10.09 -8.78 2.08
C MET A 173 8.69 -8.31 2.51
N ALA A 174 8.60 -7.04 2.89
CA ALA A 174 7.37 -6.44 3.37
C ALA A 174 6.74 -5.53 2.32
N CYS A 175 5.42 -5.40 2.36
CA CYS A 175 4.70 -4.56 1.41
C CYS A 175 3.45 -3.92 2.01
N ALA A 176 3.10 -2.73 1.51
CA ALA A 176 1.88 -2.02 1.85
C ALA A 176 1.35 -1.22 0.64
N GLY A 177 0.16 -1.59 0.16
CA GLY A 177 -0.50 -1.07 -1.05
C GLY A 177 -0.60 -2.13 -2.15
N ASP A 178 -1.49 -1.91 -3.13
CA ASP A 178 -1.76 -2.85 -4.21
C ASP A 178 -0.55 -3.07 -5.15
N VAL A 179 -0.01 -2.00 -5.70
CA VAL A 179 1.17 -2.07 -6.59
C VAL A 179 2.42 -2.54 -5.85
N PRO A 180 2.79 -1.99 -4.66
CA PRO A 180 3.90 -2.52 -3.88
C PRO A 180 3.79 -4.01 -3.56
N THR A 181 2.58 -4.50 -3.27
CA THR A 181 2.35 -5.93 -3.02
C THR A 181 2.61 -6.76 -4.27
N MET A 182 2.10 -6.34 -5.43
CA MET A 182 2.32 -7.04 -6.70
C MET A 182 3.81 -7.12 -7.04
N GLU A 183 4.54 -6.01 -6.93
CA GLU A 183 5.96 -5.97 -7.25
C GLU A 183 6.82 -6.75 -6.25
N THR A 184 6.44 -6.76 -4.96
CA THR A 184 7.08 -7.59 -3.94
C THR A 184 6.93 -9.07 -4.26
N LEU A 185 5.71 -9.52 -4.58
CA LEU A 185 5.46 -10.92 -4.94
C LEU A 185 6.24 -11.34 -6.20
N ALA A 186 6.27 -10.47 -7.22
CA ALA A 186 7.04 -10.75 -8.42
C ALA A 186 8.57 -10.81 -8.15
N ALA A 187 9.08 -9.96 -7.25
CA ALA A 187 10.46 -10.03 -6.79
C ALA A 187 10.78 -11.32 -6.02
N VAL A 188 9.85 -11.75 -5.15
CA VAL A 188 9.98 -13.01 -4.40
C VAL A 188 10.03 -14.20 -5.35
N GLU A 189 9.16 -14.25 -6.35
CA GLU A 189 9.18 -15.34 -7.34
C GLU A 189 10.49 -15.36 -8.13
N LEU A 190 10.98 -14.20 -8.59
CA LEU A 190 12.26 -14.06 -9.26
C LEU A 190 13.43 -14.56 -8.38
N LEU A 191 13.46 -14.16 -7.12
CA LEU A 191 14.48 -14.61 -6.17
C LEU A 191 14.43 -16.11 -5.93
N ARG A 192 13.23 -16.70 -5.76
CA ARG A 192 13.07 -18.16 -5.55
C ARG A 192 13.52 -18.98 -6.76
N GLN A 193 13.35 -18.47 -7.97
CA GLN A 193 13.84 -19.13 -9.20
C GLN A 193 15.37 -19.19 -9.24
N HIS A 194 16.05 -18.15 -8.78
CA HIS A 194 17.52 -18.07 -8.83
C HIS A 194 18.20 -18.54 -7.55
N PHE A 195 17.54 -18.46 -6.42
CA PHE A 195 18.03 -18.84 -5.09
C PHE A 195 17.02 -19.72 -4.34
N PRO A 196 16.83 -20.98 -4.76
CA PRO A 196 15.80 -21.85 -4.20
C PRO A 196 15.99 -22.20 -2.71
N THR A 197 17.19 -21.97 -2.16
CA THR A 197 17.51 -22.17 -0.74
C THR A 197 17.36 -20.91 0.11
N LEU A 198 17.11 -19.75 -0.50
CA LEU A 198 16.90 -18.49 0.20
C LEU A 198 15.57 -18.52 0.94
N LYS A 199 15.63 -18.30 2.26
CA LYS A 199 14.45 -18.24 3.11
C LYS A 199 13.88 -16.82 3.14
N ILE A 200 12.80 -16.62 2.44
CA ILE A 200 12.11 -15.33 2.33
C ILE A 200 10.83 -15.38 3.14
N ARG A 201 10.62 -14.40 4.02
CA ARG A 201 9.34 -14.14 4.68
C ARG A 201 8.65 -12.97 4.00
N VAL A 202 7.40 -13.17 3.58
CA VAL A 202 6.57 -12.11 3.02
C VAL A 202 5.61 -11.60 4.08
N VAL A 203 5.66 -10.28 4.35
CA VAL A 203 4.76 -9.61 5.30
C VAL A 203 3.96 -8.55 4.58
N ASN A 204 2.63 -8.68 4.57
CA ASN A 204 1.75 -7.64 4.04
C ASN A 204 1.14 -6.80 5.16
N VAL A 205 1.10 -5.48 4.95
CA VAL A 205 0.57 -4.49 5.89
C VAL A 205 -0.63 -3.79 5.26
N VAL A 206 -1.82 -4.03 5.81
CA VAL A 206 -3.07 -3.36 5.40
C VAL A 206 -3.31 -2.12 6.25
N ASP A 207 -3.16 -2.22 7.57
CA ASP A 207 -3.32 -1.10 8.51
C ASP A 207 -1.94 -0.55 8.87
N LEU A 208 -1.61 0.64 8.37
CA LEU A 208 -0.31 1.27 8.67
C LEU A 208 -0.10 1.54 10.17
N MET A 209 -1.18 1.68 10.94
CA MET A 209 -1.09 1.97 12.37
C MET A 209 -0.46 0.83 13.16
N THR A 210 -0.55 -0.40 12.67
CA THR A 210 0.04 -1.58 13.32
C THR A 210 1.57 -1.54 13.38
N LEU A 211 2.22 -0.76 12.51
CA LEU A 211 3.67 -0.57 12.54
C LEU A 211 4.16 0.20 13.77
N GLN A 212 3.28 1.02 14.38
CA GLN A 212 3.57 1.73 15.62
C GLN A 212 3.52 0.78 16.84
N SER A 213 4.16 1.18 17.93
CA SER A 213 4.03 0.44 19.19
C SER A 213 2.65 0.66 19.82
N GLN A 214 2.22 -0.26 20.68
CA GLN A 214 0.99 -0.16 21.47
C GLN A 214 0.92 1.10 22.33
N SER A 215 2.07 1.67 22.72
CA SER A 215 2.13 2.91 23.47
C SER A 215 1.91 4.16 22.61
N GLN A 216 2.00 4.05 21.29
CA GLN A 216 1.87 5.17 20.36
C GLN A 216 0.53 5.18 19.62
N HIS A 217 -0.07 4.01 19.39
CA HIS A 217 -1.33 3.88 18.68
C HIS A 217 -2.17 2.72 19.22
N PRO A 218 -3.50 2.86 19.32
CA PRO A 218 -4.39 1.77 19.77
C PRO A 218 -4.32 0.50 18.91
N HIS A 219 -4.01 0.62 17.61
CA HIS A 219 -3.80 -0.52 16.70
C HIS A 219 -2.34 -0.98 16.67
N GLY A 220 -1.43 -0.30 17.37
CA GLY A 220 -0.02 -0.67 17.41
C GLY A 220 0.18 -2.06 18.01
N ILE A 221 1.18 -2.79 17.51
CA ILE A 221 1.54 -4.11 18.03
C ILE A 221 2.69 -4.03 19.04
N SER A 222 2.85 -5.07 19.88
CA SER A 222 3.96 -5.14 20.82
C SER A 222 5.31 -5.26 20.11
N ASP A 223 6.41 -5.02 20.82
CA ASP A 223 7.75 -5.20 20.22
C ASP A 223 8.03 -6.67 19.95
N GLU A 224 7.52 -7.59 20.80
CA GLU A 224 7.63 -9.04 20.59
C GLU A 224 6.90 -9.48 19.31
N GLU A 225 5.68 -8.99 19.10
CA GLU A 225 4.91 -9.28 17.88
C GLU A 225 5.60 -8.71 16.64
N PHE A 226 6.13 -7.48 16.73
CA PHE A 226 6.87 -6.86 15.64
C PHE A 226 8.14 -7.65 15.31
N ASP A 227 8.94 -8.04 16.32
CA ASP A 227 10.16 -8.83 16.15
C ASP A 227 9.86 -10.25 15.60
N ALA A 228 8.71 -10.83 15.95
CA ALA A 228 8.29 -12.13 15.39
C ALA A 228 7.98 -12.04 13.89
N LEU A 229 7.45 -10.91 13.41
CA LEU A 229 7.14 -10.68 11.99
C LEU A 229 8.37 -10.24 11.20
N PHE A 230 9.09 -9.23 11.70
CA PHE A 230 10.13 -8.51 11.00
C PHE A 230 11.57 -8.90 11.40
N THR A 231 11.70 -9.84 12.32
CA THR A 231 12.97 -10.30 12.91
C THR A 231 13.73 -9.22 13.70
N ARG A 232 14.83 -9.59 14.35
CA ARG A 232 15.65 -8.66 15.14
C ARG A 232 16.91 -8.19 14.44
N ASP A 233 17.34 -8.90 13.40
CA ASP A 233 18.66 -8.73 12.80
C ASP A 233 18.73 -8.98 11.30
N LYS A 234 17.66 -9.51 10.66
CA LYS A 234 17.66 -9.78 9.23
C LYS A 234 17.31 -8.54 8.42
N PRO A 235 17.80 -8.41 7.19
CA PRO A 235 17.39 -7.35 6.29
C PRO A 235 15.87 -7.35 6.07
N ILE A 236 15.26 -6.15 6.05
CA ILE A 236 13.86 -5.93 5.74
C ILE A 236 13.81 -5.05 4.50
N ILE A 237 13.32 -5.58 3.39
CA ILE A 237 13.04 -4.82 2.18
C ILE A 237 11.55 -4.50 2.19
N PHE A 238 11.20 -3.23 2.35
CA PHE A 238 9.83 -2.79 2.49
C PHE A 238 9.38 -1.98 1.28
N ALA A 239 8.50 -2.53 0.47
CA ALA A 239 7.84 -1.83 -0.63
C ALA A 239 6.60 -1.08 -0.12
N TYR A 240 6.60 0.25 -0.21
CA TYR A 240 5.57 1.10 0.35
C TYR A 240 4.92 2.01 -0.70
N HIS A 241 3.63 2.19 -0.58
CA HIS A 241 2.82 2.99 -1.49
C HIS A 241 3.27 4.46 -1.60
N GLY A 242 3.59 5.10 -0.48
CA GLY A 242 3.89 6.52 -0.40
C GLY A 242 5.37 6.82 -0.17
N TYR A 243 5.66 7.94 0.47
CA TYR A 243 7.05 8.37 0.76
C TYR A 243 7.72 7.47 1.80
N PRO A 244 8.92 6.93 1.53
CA PRO A 244 9.64 6.02 2.44
C PRO A 244 9.82 6.54 3.86
N MET A 245 9.98 7.85 4.00
CA MET A 245 10.15 8.54 5.28
C MET A 245 9.04 8.20 6.28
N LEU A 246 7.80 7.95 5.83
CA LEU A 246 6.70 7.64 6.72
C LEU A 246 6.89 6.29 7.42
N ILE A 247 7.32 5.26 6.70
CA ILE A 247 7.58 3.95 7.31
C ILE A 247 8.71 4.04 8.33
N HIS A 248 9.79 4.77 8.02
CA HIS A 248 10.86 5.02 8.98
C HIS A 248 10.36 5.75 10.23
N ARG A 249 9.48 6.73 10.08
CA ARG A 249 8.85 7.44 11.22
C ARG A 249 8.01 6.50 12.10
N LEU A 250 7.28 5.57 11.50
CA LEU A 250 6.41 4.64 12.24
C LEU A 250 7.20 3.57 13.00
N THR A 251 8.41 3.26 12.55
CA THR A 251 9.20 2.12 13.01
C THR A 251 10.53 2.50 13.66
N TYR A 252 10.86 3.80 13.80
CA TYR A 252 12.20 4.25 14.24
C TYR A 252 12.60 3.74 15.63
N ARG A 253 11.65 3.31 16.47
CA ARG A 253 11.89 2.73 17.80
C ARG A 253 11.93 1.22 17.81
N ARG A 254 11.65 0.56 16.68
CA ARG A 254 11.67 -0.90 16.58
C ARG A 254 13.09 -1.43 16.58
N THR A 255 13.28 -2.61 17.15
CA THR A 255 14.60 -3.25 17.39
C THR A 255 15.44 -3.31 16.10
N ASN A 256 14.83 -3.73 15.00
CA ASN A 256 15.52 -3.97 13.72
C ASN A 256 15.43 -2.79 12.73
N HIS A 257 15.19 -1.56 13.19
CA HIS A 257 15.01 -0.41 12.31
C HIS A 257 16.24 -0.10 11.43
N HIS A 258 17.46 -0.40 11.90
CA HIS A 258 18.70 -0.15 11.14
C HIS A 258 18.86 -1.04 9.90
N ASN A 259 18.16 -2.20 9.86
CA ASN A 259 18.12 -3.11 8.71
C ASN A 259 16.87 -2.90 7.83
N LEU A 260 16.08 -1.87 8.11
CA LEU A 260 14.88 -1.55 7.34
C LEU A 260 15.21 -0.67 6.15
N HIS A 261 15.00 -1.20 4.95
CA HIS A 261 15.24 -0.54 3.67
C HIS A 261 13.89 -0.35 2.96
N VAL A 262 13.44 0.90 2.89
CA VAL A 262 12.11 1.23 2.35
C VAL A 262 12.24 1.74 0.93
N HIS A 263 11.49 1.12 0.02
CA HIS A 263 11.27 1.56 -1.34
C HIS A 263 9.85 2.14 -1.45
N GLY A 264 9.72 3.29 -2.08
CA GLY A 264 8.45 3.99 -2.22
C GLY A 264 8.55 5.14 -3.22
N PHE A 265 7.57 6.03 -3.21
CA PHE A 265 7.57 7.17 -4.12
C PHE A 265 8.71 8.15 -3.78
N LYS A 266 9.50 8.53 -4.81
CA LYS A 266 10.69 9.37 -4.70
C LYS A 266 10.58 10.72 -5.42
N GLU A 267 9.37 11.16 -5.77
CA GLU A 267 9.12 12.33 -6.62
C GLU A 267 9.65 12.19 -8.05
N GLU A 268 9.83 10.96 -8.53
CA GLU A 268 10.18 10.68 -9.92
C GLU A 268 8.89 10.40 -10.71
N GLY A 269 8.27 11.46 -11.22
CA GLY A 269 6.99 11.42 -11.90
C GLY A 269 7.06 11.94 -13.34
N THR A 270 6.27 11.34 -14.23
CA THR A 270 6.15 11.73 -15.63
C THR A 270 4.91 11.10 -16.26
N THR A 271 4.65 11.39 -17.53
CA THR A 271 3.74 10.61 -18.37
C THR A 271 4.51 9.43 -18.97
N THR A 272 4.13 8.22 -18.64
CA THR A 272 4.80 7.01 -19.07
C THR A 272 3.84 5.80 -19.00
N THR A 273 4.35 4.58 -18.77
CA THR A 273 3.56 3.38 -18.57
C THR A 273 3.48 3.02 -17.08
N PRO A 274 2.48 2.21 -16.64
CA PRO A 274 2.34 1.83 -15.23
C PRO A 274 3.60 1.22 -14.61
N PHE A 275 4.27 0.31 -15.32
CA PHE A 275 5.49 -0.30 -14.81
C PHE A 275 6.68 0.64 -14.82
N ASP A 276 6.80 1.51 -15.84
CA ASP A 276 7.89 2.49 -15.86
C ASP A 276 7.81 3.48 -14.69
N MET A 277 6.60 3.82 -14.23
CA MET A 277 6.41 4.62 -13.00
C MET A 277 7.05 3.96 -11.78
N VAL A 278 6.89 2.67 -11.60
CA VAL A 278 7.53 1.94 -10.49
C VAL A 278 9.04 1.79 -10.69
N VAL A 279 9.51 1.65 -11.94
CA VAL A 279 10.94 1.60 -12.28
C VAL A 279 11.63 2.93 -11.97
N LEU A 280 11.04 4.06 -12.35
CA LEU A 280 11.58 5.40 -12.06
C LEU A 280 11.77 5.63 -10.55
N ASN A 281 10.90 5.03 -9.73
CA ASN A 281 10.95 5.15 -8.28
C ASN A 281 11.67 3.97 -7.59
N GLU A 282 12.29 3.05 -8.35
CA GLU A 282 12.99 1.85 -7.85
C GLU A 282 12.13 0.98 -6.91
N LEU A 283 10.83 0.91 -7.20
CA LEU A 283 9.86 0.11 -6.45
C LEU A 283 9.48 -1.19 -7.18
N ASP A 284 9.96 -1.35 -8.41
CA ASP A 284 9.68 -2.51 -9.25
C ASP A 284 10.39 -3.78 -8.76
N ARG A 285 9.91 -4.93 -9.24
CA ARG A 285 10.41 -6.26 -8.90
C ARG A 285 11.91 -6.45 -9.07
N PHE A 286 12.51 -5.78 -10.03
CA PHE A 286 13.94 -5.90 -10.32
C PHE A 286 14.78 -5.14 -9.30
N HIS A 287 14.41 -3.92 -8.97
CA HIS A 287 15.08 -3.14 -7.93
C HIS A 287 14.86 -3.74 -6.52
N LEU A 288 13.67 -4.28 -6.24
CA LEU A 288 13.42 -4.98 -4.98
C LEU A 288 14.26 -6.26 -4.86
N ALA A 289 14.39 -7.05 -5.94
CA ALA A 289 15.27 -8.21 -5.95
C ALA A 289 16.75 -7.81 -5.76
N ARG A 290 17.22 -6.77 -6.46
CA ARG A 290 18.57 -6.21 -6.28
C ARG A 290 18.82 -5.77 -4.83
N ALA A 291 17.83 -5.14 -4.19
CA ALA A 291 17.94 -4.74 -2.80
C ALA A 291 18.17 -5.93 -1.85
N VAL A 292 17.65 -7.11 -2.16
CA VAL A 292 17.95 -8.35 -1.43
C VAL A 292 19.38 -8.82 -1.70
N LEU A 293 19.83 -8.82 -2.97
CA LEU A 293 21.19 -9.23 -3.34
C LEU A 293 22.26 -8.39 -2.63
N ASP A 294 22.02 -7.09 -2.48
CA ASP A 294 22.94 -6.16 -1.83
C ASP A 294 23.09 -6.40 -0.32
N ARG A 295 22.11 -7.06 0.31
CA ARG A 295 21.99 -7.07 1.79
C ARG A 295 22.04 -8.45 2.41
N VAL A 296 21.75 -9.49 1.66
CA VAL A 296 21.80 -10.87 2.16
C VAL A 296 23.17 -11.48 1.87
N PRO A 297 23.98 -11.77 2.90
CA PRO A 297 25.29 -12.37 2.69
C PRO A 297 25.18 -13.80 2.17
N GLY A 298 26.16 -14.23 1.39
CA GLY A 298 26.28 -15.62 0.96
C GLY A 298 25.55 -16.02 -0.32
N LEU A 299 24.92 -15.09 -1.02
CA LEU A 299 24.24 -15.35 -2.31
C LEU A 299 25.20 -15.39 -3.53
N ALA A 300 26.51 -15.34 -3.28
CA ALA A 300 27.53 -15.06 -4.27
C ALA A 300 27.51 -15.87 -5.58
N PRO A 301 27.23 -17.19 -5.66
CA PRO A 301 27.31 -17.87 -6.95
C PRO A 301 26.26 -17.45 -7.98
N GLY A 302 25.08 -16.97 -7.53
CA GLY A 302 23.95 -16.59 -8.41
C GLY A 302 23.79 -15.08 -8.62
N THR A 303 24.39 -14.26 -7.78
CA THR A 303 24.19 -12.80 -7.76
C THR A 303 24.54 -12.15 -9.09
N ALA A 304 25.73 -12.39 -9.64
CA ALA A 304 26.17 -11.80 -10.90
C ALA A 304 25.25 -12.19 -12.08
N THR A 305 24.73 -13.42 -12.09
CA THR A 305 23.81 -13.89 -13.12
C THR A 305 22.47 -13.16 -13.03
N LEU A 306 21.90 -13.05 -11.82
CA LEU A 306 20.63 -12.35 -11.64
C LEU A 306 20.77 -10.85 -11.91
N GLU A 307 21.86 -10.20 -11.52
CA GLU A 307 22.14 -8.79 -11.85
C GLU A 307 22.18 -8.56 -13.36
N GLN A 308 22.84 -9.42 -14.13
CA GLN A 308 22.84 -9.32 -15.60
C GLN A 308 21.43 -9.46 -16.19
N ILE A 309 20.62 -10.36 -15.65
CA ILE A 309 19.21 -10.52 -16.06
C ILE A 309 18.42 -9.26 -15.74
N ILE A 310 18.56 -8.72 -14.55
CA ILE A 310 17.89 -7.47 -14.12
C ILE A 310 18.26 -6.31 -15.06
N GLU A 311 19.55 -6.11 -15.33
CA GLU A 311 20.00 -5.05 -16.23
C GLU A 311 19.47 -5.22 -17.66
N SER A 312 19.49 -6.46 -18.17
CA SER A 312 18.92 -6.78 -19.48
C SER A 312 17.42 -6.46 -19.52
N LYS A 313 16.65 -6.92 -18.52
CA LYS A 313 15.19 -6.71 -18.44
C LYS A 313 14.83 -5.23 -18.34
N LEU A 314 15.53 -4.45 -17.53
CA LEU A 314 15.31 -3.00 -17.43
C LEU A 314 15.65 -2.28 -18.73
N SER A 315 16.73 -2.70 -19.42
CA SER A 315 17.10 -2.15 -20.73
C SER A 315 16.08 -2.49 -21.82
N ASP A 316 15.61 -3.74 -21.84
CA ASP A 316 14.60 -4.22 -22.77
C ASP A 316 13.26 -3.49 -22.56
N HIS A 317 12.83 -3.34 -21.29
CA HIS A 317 11.66 -2.57 -20.91
C HIS A 317 11.76 -1.13 -21.45
N LYS A 318 12.85 -0.44 -21.18
CA LYS A 318 13.06 0.94 -21.65
C LYS A 318 13.06 1.07 -23.17
N ARG A 319 13.54 0.05 -23.88
CA ARG A 319 13.47 -0.01 -25.35
C ARG A 319 12.03 -0.25 -25.82
N HIS A 320 11.33 -1.19 -25.17
CA HIS A 320 9.96 -1.58 -25.51
C HIS A 320 8.97 -0.41 -25.36
N ILE A 321 8.99 0.29 -24.21
CA ILE A 321 8.08 1.42 -23.99
C ILE A 321 8.31 2.58 -25.00
N ARG A 322 9.55 2.80 -25.44
CA ARG A 322 9.86 3.80 -26.46
C ARG A 322 9.32 3.44 -27.84
N GLN A 323 9.21 2.14 -28.13
CA GLN A 323 8.76 1.65 -29.44
C GLN A 323 7.25 1.46 -29.48
N HIS A 324 6.63 1.05 -28.39
CA HIS A 324 5.24 0.60 -28.36
C HIS A 324 4.32 1.47 -27.48
N GLY A 325 4.87 2.26 -26.56
CA GLY A 325 4.08 3.09 -25.63
C GLY A 325 3.32 2.31 -24.59
N GLU A 326 3.68 1.03 -24.35
CA GLU A 326 3.06 0.13 -23.37
C GLU A 326 4.10 -0.74 -22.69
N ASP A 327 3.75 -1.32 -21.52
CA ASP A 327 4.62 -2.26 -20.81
C ASP A 327 4.79 -3.58 -21.57
N MET A 328 5.94 -4.24 -21.37
CA MET A 328 6.21 -5.56 -21.97
C MET A 328 5.13 -6.57 -21.55
N PRO A 329 4.71 -7.48 -22.45
CA PRO A 329 3.65 -8.45 -22.18
C PRO A 329 3.91 -9.31 -20.93
N GLU A 330 5.15 -9.73 -20.69
CA GLU A 330 5.51 -10.52 -19.52
C GLU A 330 5.41 -9.75 -18.20
N ILE A 331 5.50 -8.42 -18.23
CA ILE A 331 5.28 -7.56 -17.08
C ILE A 331 3.78 -7.36 -16.85
N ARG A 332 3.07 -6.97 -17.91
CA ARG A 332 1.64 -6.63 -17.86
C ARG A 332 0.76 -7.83 -17.49
N ASN A 333 1.12 -9.02 -17.99
CA ASN A 333 0.35 -10.25 -17.79
C ASN A 333 0.94 -11.15 -16.69
N TRP A 334 1.88 -10.65 -15.90
CA TRP A 334 2.47 -11.44 -14.82
C TRP A 334 1.40 -11.91 -13.82
N GLN A 335 1.48 -13.18 -13.45
CA GLN A 335 0.64 -13.81 -12.44
C GLN A 335 1.50 -14.70 -11.54
N TRP A 336 1.24 -14.72 -10.26
CA TRP A 336 1.93 -15.57 -9.30
C TRP A 336 1.80 -17.05 -9.65
N GLY A 337 2.93 -17.74 -9.73
CA GLY A 337 2.99 -19.19 -9.98
C GLY A 337 2.65 -19.61 -11.42
N ALA A 338 2.43 -18.66 -12.34
CA ALA A 338 2.24 -18.98 -13.74
C ALA A 338 3.57 -19.42 -14.38
N THR A 339 3.54 -20.53 -15.12
CA THR A 339 4.67 -20.96 -15.94
C THR A 339 4.68 -20.22 -17.28
N GLU A 340 5.83 -20.12 -17.97
CA GLU A 340 5.91 -19.51 -19.32
C GLU A 340 4.90 -20.12 -20.31
N ILE A 341 4.50 -21.37 -20.10
CA ILE A 341 3.50 -22.08 -20.94
C ILE A 341 2.09 -21.49 -20.76
N ASP A 342 1.74 -21.05 -19.54
CA ASP A 342 0.42 -20.49 -19.25
C ASP A 342 0.24 -19.09 -19.85
N LEU A 343 1.31 -18.35 -20.06
CA LEU A 343 1.30 -17.00 -20.63
C LEU A 343 1.02 -16.97 -22.13
N ASP A 344 1.22 -18.07 -22.85
CA ASP A 344 1.02 -18.15 -24.31
C ASP A 344 -0.45 -18.45 -24.69
N TYR A 345 -1.24 -19.05 -23.80
CA TYR A 345 -2.66 -19.36 -24.03
C TYR A 345 -3.60 -18.16 -23.87
N SER A 346 -3.18 -17.09 -23.20
CA SER A 346 -4.01 -15.88 -23.02
C SER A 346 -4.10 -15.00 -24.27
N ARG A 347 -3.40 -15.35 -25.37
CA ARG A 347 -3.40 -14.59 -26.63
C ARG A 347 -4.60 -14.94 -27.56
N HIS A 348 -5.49 -15.85 -27.15
CA HIS A 348 -6.55 -16.37 -28.04
C HIS A 348 -7.96 -16.32 -27.43
N THR A 349 -8.18 -15.57 -26.37
CA THR A 349 -9.52 -15.21 -25.86
C THR A 349 -9.64 -13.70 -25.70
#